data_c9d7587d5afec7683d1d6489063f7dc9
#
_entry.id   c9d7587d5afec7683d1d6489063f7dc9
#
_cell.length_a   1.000
_cell.length_b   1.000
_cell.length_c   1.000
_cell.angle_alpha   90.00
_cell.angle_beta   90.00
_cell.angle_gamma   90.00
#
_symmetry.space_group_name_H-M   'P 1'
#
loop_
_entity.id
_entity.type
_entity.pdbx_description
1 polymer ?
#
loop_
_entity_poly.entity_id
_entity_poly.type
_entity_poly.pdbx_seq_one_letter_code
_entity_poly.pdbx_strand_id
1 'polypeptide(L)'
;MKRLTLTCALACAAVLAAVVAPALSARSYRPDPVQFSMPASGERALLGNASARGEGVVSKPLRAAKRFNVVGLIWRSGPAEPGIALRTRREGGDWSRWRTVYRHAEDGPDPRTGEPPVRGTASPLWAGEADWVQYRSTTRLPGLRLHFVNVRGTATASERAISALRRGANAGVLAVAGSLAPEAAGAQAGKPAMVSRKDWGASKCQPRDTPSYGQVKAAFVHHTVNANDYSRAEAPDVVLAICLFHRNTNGWDDIGYNFLVDRFGTIYEGRAGGADSEVIGAQAVGYNAQSTGIANLGTHTTVRQTPAAIRAVARIISWKLPLHGAPTSGPVTLVSTGGASNRYPAGRS
;
A
#
# COMPACT_ATOMS: atom_id res chain seq x y z
N MET A 1 -6.65 45.44 31.39
CA MET A 1 -5.88 44.67 30.37
C MET A 1 -6.27 43.17 30.30
N LYS A 2 -6.49 42.42 31.38
CA LYS A 2 -6.84 40.99 31.37
C LYS A 2 -8.18 40.64 30.72
N ARG A 3 -9.18 41.53 30.69
CA ARG A 3 -10.49 41.25 30.04
C ARG A 3 -10.48 41.41 28.51
N LEU A 4 -9.59 42.26 27.96
CA LEU A 4 -9.48 42.47 26.51
C LEU A 4 -8.77 41.30 25.81
N THR A 5 -7.79 40.70 26.48
CA THR A 5 -7.09 39.52 25.95
C THR A 5 -7.95 38.26 25.92
N LEU A 6 -8.87 38.09 26.87
CA LEU A 6 -9.76 36.93 26.92
C LEU A 6 -10.85 37.00 25.81
N THR A 7 -11.39 38.22 25.56
CA THR A 7 -12.37 38.42 24.48
C THR A 7 -11.78 38.24 23.09
N CYS A 8 -10.53 38.65 22.83
CA CYS A 8 -9.86 38.40 21.56
C CYS A 8 -9.56 36.91 21.35
N ALA A 9 -9.12 36.18 22.39
CA ALA A 9 -8.86 34.75 22.29
C ALA A 9 -10.13 33.93 22.02
N LEU A 10 -11.27 34.30 22.68
CA LEU A 10 -12.58 33.68 22.42
C LEU A 10 -13.12 34.01 21.03
N ALA A 11 -12.96 35.23 20.53
CA ALA A 11 -13.36 35.61 19.18
C ALA A 11 -12.52 34.90 18.11
N CYS A 12 -11.21 34.79 18.29
CA CYS A 12 -10.35 34.01 17.38
C CYS A 12 -10.69 32.51 17.38
N ALA A 13 -10.99 31.94 18.57
CA ALA A 13 -11.42 30.55 18.67
C ALA A 13 -12.79 30.32 18.01
N ALA A 14 -13.74 31.23 18.16
CA ALA A 14 -15.05 31.16 17.52
C ALA A 14 -14.97 31.33 15.99
N VAL A 15 -14.13 32.24 15.49
CA VAL A 15 -13.87 32.40 14.05
C VAL A 15 -13.16 31.17 13.48
N LEU A 16 -12.18 30.62 14.20
CA LEU A 16 -11.53 29.38 13.78
C LEU A 16 -12.52 28.19 13.77
N ALA A 17 -13.38 28.08 14.78
CA ALA A 17 -14.41 27.03 14.82
C ALA A 17 -15.48 27.24 13.74
N ALA A 18 -15.88 28.45 13.43
CA ALA A 18 -16.85 28.74 12.37
C ALA A 18 -16.30 28.50 10.96
N VAL A 19 -15.00 28.65 10.73
CA VAL A 19 -14.35 28.39 9.45
C VAL A 19 -13.94 26.91 9.31
N VAL A 20 -13.54 26.28 10.42
CA VAL A 20 -13.06 24.88 10.42
C VAL A 20 -14.23 23.88 10.48
N ALA A 21 -15.31 24.19 11.20
CA ALA A 21 -16.44 23.26 11.34
C ALA A 21 -17.16 22.95 10.01
N PRO A 22 -17.51 23.90 9.14
CA PRO A 22 -18.06 23.56 7.83
C PRO A 22 -17.01 22.91 6.91
N ALA A 23 -15.71 23.21 7.08
CA ALA A 23 -14.65 22.52 6.36
C ALA A 23 -14.53 21.05 6.78
N LEU A 24 -14.75 20.71 8.05
CA LEU A 24 -14.74 19.33 8.55
C LEU A 24 -16.03 18.56 8.20
N SER A 25 -17.18 19.24 8.11
CA SER A 25 -18.46 18.63 7.81
C SER A 25 -18.72 18.43 6.31
N ALA A 26 -18.10 19.23 5.44
CA ALA A 26 -18.23 19.03 3.99
C ALA A 26 -17.58 17.71 3.59
N ARG A 27 -18.25 16.90 2.77
CA ARG A 27 -17.69 15.64 2.23
C ARG A 27 -16.37 15.95 1.53
N SER A 28 -15.30 15.23 1.88
CA SER A 28 -14.03 15.37 1.16
C SER A 28 -14.24 14.95 -0.28
N TYR A 29 -13.97 15.86 -1.21
CA TYR A 29 -13.96 15.50 -2.63
C TYR A 29 -12.86 14.46 -2.87
N ARG A 30 -13.23 13.35 -3.45
CA ARG A 30 -12.29 12.34 -3.90
C ARG A 30 -12.46 12.21 -5.41
N PRO A 31 -11.45 12.62 -6.20
CA PRO A 31 -11.50 12.51 -7.64
C PRO A 31 -11.58 11.04 -8.07
N ASP A 32 -12.14 10.80 -9.24
CA ASP A 32 -12.11 9.47 -9.83
C ASP A 32 -10.68 9.13 -10.26
N PRO A 33 -10.11 8.01 -9.81
CA PRO A 33 -8.80 7.58 -10.23
C PRO A 33 -8.76 7.32 -11.73
N VAL A 34 -7.67 7.73 -12.36
CA VAL A 34 -7.40 7.46 -13.77
C VAL A 34 -6.37 6.34 -13.86
N GLN A 35 -6.66 5.32 -14.65
CA GLN A 35 -5.74 4.21 -14.91
C GLN A 35 -5.54 4.05 -16.42
N PHE A 36 -4.32 3.74 -16.83
CA PHE A 36 -3.97 3.49 -18.22
C PHE A 36 -2.72 2.64 -18.31
N SER A 37 -2.51 2.01 -19.46
CA SER A 37 -1.31 1.20 -19.72
C SER A 37 -0.70 1.57 -21.05
N MET A 38 0.61 1.44 -21.14
CA MET A 38 1.34 1.58 -22.41
C MET A 38 2.35 0.45 -22.58
N PRO A 39 2.67 0.02 -23.82
CA PRO A 39 3.76 -0.91 -24.04
C PRO A 39 5.08 -0.24 -23.66
N ALA A 40 6.00 -1.03 -23.12
CA ALA A 40 7.37 -0.62 -22.93
C ALA A 40 8.06 -0.66 -24.29
N SER A 41 8.44 0.50 -24.82
CA SER A 41 9.10 0.63 -26.13
C SER A 41 10.43 1.36 -26.00
N GLY A 42 11.29 1.23 -27.01
CA GLY A 42 12.55 1.98 -27.07
C GLY A 42 13.65 1.41 -26.17
N GLU A 43 13.70 0.09 -25.99
CA GLU A 43 14.78 -0.60 -25.28
C GLU A 43 16.12 -0.41 -25.99
N ARG A 44 17.18 -0.21 -25.20
CA ARG A 44 18.58 -0.25 -25.64
C ARG A 44 19.32 -1.29 -24.80
N ALA A 45 20.24 -2.03 -25.41
CA ALA A 45 21.15 -2.90 -24.65
C ALA A 45 21.96 -2.06 -23.65
N LEU A 46 22.22 -2.57 -22.47
CA LEU A 46 23.14 -1.97 -21.52
C LEU A 46 24.56 -2.14 -22.09
N LEU A 47 25.21 -1.03 -22.44
CA LEU A 47 26.59 -1.03 -22.88
C LEU A 47 27.50 -1.10 -21.62
N GLY A 48 28.29 -2.16 -21.50
CA GLY A 48 29.36 -2.28 -20.52
C GLY A 48 29.20 -3.46 -19.56
N ASN A 49 30.20 -4.34 -19.53
CA ASN A 49 30.50 -5.42 -18.58
C ASN A 49 29.32 -6.12 -17.88
N ALA A 50 28.25 -6.36 -18.60
CA ALA A 50 27.23 -7.31 -18.19
C ALA A 50 27.85 -8.70 -18.30
N SER A 51 28.28 -9.21 -17.16
CA SER A 51 28.69 -10.60 -17.00
C SER A 51 27.71 -11.55 -17.70
N ALA A 52 28.23 -12.63 -18.21
CA ALA A 52 27.72 -13.70 -19.07
C ALA A 52 26.32 -14.32 -18.74
N ARG A 53 25.36 -13.59 -18.19
CA ARG A 53 24.02 -14.06 -17.81
C ARG A 53 22.88 -13.18 -18.32
N GLY A 54 22.85 -12.91 -19.62
CA GLY A 54 21.72 -12.28 -20.27
C GLY A 54 21.90 -10.79 -20.55
N GLU A 55 21.38 -10.33 -21.69
CA GLU A 55 21.44 -8.94 -22.13
C GLU A 55 20.51 -8.07 -21.27
N GLY A 56 21.08 -7.29 -20.35
CA GLY A 56 20.36 -6.26 -19.62
C GLY A 56 19.85 -5.18 -20.59
N VAL A 57 18.76 -4.56 -20.24
CA VAL A 57 18.12 -3.51 -21.03
C VAL A 57 17.88 -2.24 -20.22
N VAL A 58 17.93 -1.09 -20.88
CA VAL A 58 17.46 0.19 -20.36
C VAL A 58 16.53 0.84 -21.38
N SER A 59 15.40 1.35 -20.96
CA SER A 59 14.49 2.04 -21.86
C SER A 59 15.04 3.44 -22.21
N LYS A 60 14.55 4.02 -23.33
CA LYS A 60 14.55 5.47 -23.47
C LYS A 60 13.62 6.08 -22.42
N PRO A 61 13.74 7.39 -22.07
CA PRO A 61 12.70 8.10 -21.36
C PRO A 61 11.35 7.93 -22.04
N LEU A 62 10.35 7.47 -21.31
CA LEU A 62 9.00 7.23 -21.79
C LEU A 62 8.07 8.26 -21.16
N ARG A 63 7.37 9.04 -21.99
CA ARG A 63 6.35 9.97 -21.53
C ARG A 63 5.04 9.21 -21.36
N ALA A 64 4.44 9.29 -20.16
CA ALA A 64 3.13 8.74 -19.91
C ALA A 64 2.05 9.60 -20.63
N ALA A 65 0.96 8.96 -21.04
CA ALA A 65 -0.15 9.66 -21.71
C ALA A 65 -0.82 10.70 -20.80
N LYS A 66 -0.78 10.47 -19.50
CA LYS A 66 -1.32 11.36 -18.45
C LYS A 66 -0.39 11.32 -17.25
N ARG A 67 -0.48 12.35 -16.38
CA ARG A 67 0.20 12.35 -15.08
C ARG A 67 -0.23 11.17 -14.25
N PHE A 68 0.71 10.61 -13.47
CA PHE A 68 0.48 9.44 -12.63
C PHE A 68 1.10 9.62 -11.23
N ASN A 69 0.56 8.86 -10.25
CA ASN A 69 1.11 8.77 -8.90
C ASN A 69 1.83 7.44 -8.69
N VAL A 70 1.39 6.40 -9.40
CA VAL A 70 1.95 5.05 -9.29
C VAL A 70 2.21 4.49 -10.68
N VAL A 71 3.31 3.77 -10.80
CA VAL A 71 3.64 2.97 -11.97
C VAL A 71 4.01 1.55 -11.56
N GLY A 72 3.40 0.57 -12.19
CA GLY A 72 3.73 -0.85 -12.09
C GLY A 72 4.17 -1.42 -13.42
N LEU A 73 4.77 -2.58 -13.37
CA LEU A 73 5.25 -3.32 -14.54
C LEU A 73 4.49 -4.63 -14.64
N ILE A 74 4.13 -4.99 -15.87
CA ILE A 74 3.44 -6.24 -16.20
C ILE A 74 4.17 -6.86 -17.38
N TRP A 75 4.47 -8.18 -17.31
CA TRP A 75 5.05 -8.93 -18.42
C TRP A 75 4.43 -10.32 -18.50
N ARG A 76 4.59 -10.99 -19.64
CA ARG A 76 3.94 -12.29 -19.88
C ARG A 76 4.63 -13.45 -19.18
N SER A 77 5.97 -13.50 -19.23
CA SER A 77 6.79 -14.56 -18.66
C SER A 77 8.22 -14.06 -18.49
N GLY A 78 8.99 -14.74 -17.69
CA GLY A 78 10.39 -14.36 -17.46
C GLY A 78 10.93 -14.96 -16.17
N PRO A 79 12.18 -14.67 -15.82
CA PRO A 79 12.82 -15.17 -14.61
C PRO A 79 12.07 -14.71 -13.36
N ALA A 80 12.21 -15.47 -12.27
CA ALA A 80 11.59 -15.17 -11.00
C ALA A 80 12.04 -13.79 -10.45
N GLU A 81 13.32 -13.47 -10.63
CA GLU A 81 13.95 -12.23 -10.14
C GLU A 81 14.61 -11.46 -11.29
N PRO A 82 13.85 -10.68 -12.07
CA PRO A 82 14.39 -10.01 -13.26
C PRO A 82 15.24 -8.76 -12.98
N GLY A 83 15.57 -8.43 -11.74
CA GLY A 83 16.43 -7.30 -11.39
C GLY A 83 15.97 -5.96 -12.01
N ILE A 84 14.77 -5.53 -11.71
CA ILE A 84 14.15 -4.33 -12.32
C ILE A 84 14.37 -3.11 -11.44
N ALA A 85 14.63 -1.96 -12.07
CA ALA A 85 14.57 -0.67 -11.40
C ALA A 85 13.84 0.37 -12.28
N LEU A 86 13.14 1.28 -11.62
CA LEU A 86 12.43 2.40 -12.22
C LEU A 86 12.98 3.73 -11.72
N ARG A 87 12.89 4.75 -12.54
CA ARG A 87 12.99 6.14 -12.14
C ARG A 87 11.92 6.97 -12.82
N THR A 88 11.48 8.01 -12.17
CA THR A 88 10.39 8.86 -12.64
C THR A 88 10.77 10.32 -12.54
N ARG A 89 10.11 11.18 -13.31
CA ARG A 89 10.24 12.62 -13.17
C ARG A 89 8.94 13.32 -13.55
N ARG A 90 8.77 14.51 -13.02
CA ARG A 90 7.76 15.48 -13.48
C ARG A 90 8.24 16.19 -14.74
N GLU A 91 7.32 16.68 -15.56
CA GLU A 91 7.64 17.53 -16.71
C GLU A 91 8.48 18.74 -16.26
N GLY A 92 9.61 18.97 -16.92
CA GLY A 92 10.55 20.04 -16.57
C GLY A 92 11.37 19.82 -15.30
N GLY A 93 11.17 18.71 -14.56
CA GLY A 93 11.91 18.40 -13.33
C GLY A 93 13.04 17.40 -13.52
N ASP A 94 13.75 17.13 -12.43
CA ASP A 94 14.85 16.17 -12.39
C ASP A 94 14.35 14.72 -12.28
N TRP A 95 15.17 13.77 -12.73
CA TRP A 95 14.93 12.36 -12.52
C TRP A 95 15.11 11.98 -11.06
N SER A 96 14.17 11.20 -10.55
CA SER A 96 14.36 10.53 -9.28
C SER A 96 15.56 9.58 -9.32
N ARG A 97 16.05 9.16 -8.15
CA ARG A 97 16.99 8.02 -8.08
C ARG A 97 16.35 6.78 -8.69
N TRP A 98 17.18 5.85 -9.19
CA TRP A 98 16.74 4.52 -9.54
C TRP A 98 16.23 3.79 -8.30
N ARG A 99 15.03 3.25 -8.38
CA ARG A 99 14.38 2.48 -7.31
C ARG A 99 14.16 1.07 -7.80
N THR A 100 14.73 0.09 -7.11
CA THR A 100 14.47 -1.32 -7.40
C THR A 100 13.02 -1.62 -7.12
N VAL A 101 12.37 -2.34 -8.01
CA VAL A 101 11.03 -2.90 -7.82
C VAL A 101 11.16 -4.41 -7.76
N TYR A 102 10.45 -5.04 -6.84
CA TYR A 102 10.55 -6.45 -6.56
C TYR A 102 9.29 -7.17 -7.03
N ARG A 103 9.46 -8.40 -7.42
CA ARG A 103 8.34 -9.31 -7.59
C ARG A 103 8.09 -9.99 -6.25
N HIS A 104 6.93 -9.75 -5.67
CA HIS A 104 6.47 -10.52 -4.51
C HIS A 104 5.80 -11.80 -5.03
N ALA A 105 6.61 -12.81 -5.29
CA ALA A 105 6.09 -14.08 -5.78
C ALA A 105 5.27 -14.82 -4.71
N GLU A 106 5.58 -14.56 -3.43
CA GLU A 106 4.89 -15.10 -2.26
C GLU A 106 3.57 -14.40 -1.94
N ASP A 107 3.38 -13.15 -2.41
CA ASP A 107 2.11 -12.44 -2.27
C ASP A 107 1.14 -12.94 -3.34
N GLY A 108 -0.07 -13.22 -2.94
CA GLY A 108 -1.11 -13.65 -3.86
C GLY A 108 -2.22 -14.42 -3.16
N PRO A 109 -3.37 -14.59 -3.84
CA PRO A 109 -4.47 -15.37 -3.34
C PRO A 109 -4.14 -16.86 -3.29
N ASP A 110 -4.78 -17.57 -2.40
CA ASP A 110 -4.71 -19.03 -2.33
C ASP A 110 -5.39 -19.67 -3.54
N PRO A 111 -4.94 -20.83 -4.02
CA PRO A 111 -5.49 -21.46 -5.24
C PRO A 111 -7.00 -21.73 -5.21
N ARG A 112 -7.62 -21.77 -4.04
CA ARG A 112 -9.03 -22.09 -3.84
C ARG A 112 -9.95 -20.88 -3.71
N THR A 113 -9.42 -19.65 -3.74
CA THR A 113 -10.23 -18.43 -3.56
C THR A 113 -10.97 -18.00 -4.83
N GLY A 114 -10.62 -18.53 -5.98
CA GLY A 114 -11.14 -18.09 -7.28
C GLY A 114 -10.44 -16.85 -7.83
N GLU A 115 -9.67 -16.16 -7.03
CA GLU A 115 -8.87 -15.01 -7.48
C GLU A 115 -7.70 -15.47 -8.36
N PRO A 116 -7.34 -14.73 -9.42
CA PRO A 116 -6.25 -15.15 -10.30
C PRO A 116 -4.89 -15.09 -9.59
N PRO A 117 -3.99 -16.06 -9.84
CA PRO A 117 -2.64 -16.04 -9.30
C PRO A 117 -1.86 -14.84 -9.83
N VAL A 118 -0.84 -14.42 -9.07
CA VAL A 118 0.09 -13.37 -9.52
C VAL A 118 0.78 -13.80 -10.80
N ARG A 119 0.66 -12.99 -11.85
CA ARG A 119 1.41 -13.15 -13.10
C ARG A 119 2.72 -12.36 -13.03
N GLY A 120 3.46 -12.25 -14.13
CA GLY A 120 4.66 -11.44 -14.21
C GLY A 120 4.37 -9.96 -13.91
N THR A 121 4.33 -9.60 -12.64
CA THR A 121 4.15 -8.21 -12.15
C THR A 121 5.21 -7.89 -11.12
N ALA A 122 5.60 -6.61 -11.06
CA ALA A 122 6.39 -6.07 -9.96
C ALA A 122 5.51 -5.16 -9.12
N SER A 123 5.86 -5.03 -7.85
CA SER A 123 5.17 -4.12 -6.93
C SER A 123 5.08 -2.71 -7.49
N PRO A 124 3.94 -2.05 -7.35
CA PRO A 124 3.74 -0.71 -7.89
C PRO A 124 4.61 0.31 -7.16
N LEU A 125 5.33 1.16 -7.90
CA LEU A 125 6.16 2.22 -7.36
C LEU A 125 5.34 3.50 -7.18
N TRP A 126 5.29 4.05 -5.98
CA TRP A 126 4.78 5.41 -5.73
C TRP A 126 5.77 6.44 -6.28
N ALA A 127 5.30 7.28 -7.19
CA ALA A 127 6.08 8.30 -7.89
C ALA A 127 5.76 9.74 -7.43
N GLY A 128 4.82 9.90 -6.47
CA GLY A 128 4.27 11.20 -6.11
C GLY A 128 3.41 11.77 -7.23
N GLU A 129 3.94 12.70 -8.02
CA GLU A 129 3.37 13.18 -9.28
C GLU A 129 4.45 13.11 -10.36
N ALA A 130 4.25 12.30 -11.38
CA ALA A 130 5.19 12.13 -12.46
C ALA A 130 4.51 12.11 -13.84
N ASP A 131 5.27 12.50 -14.85
CA ASP A 131 4.83 12.52 -16.24
C ASP A 131 5.73 11.62 -17.11
N TRP A 132 6.93 11.26 -16.62
CA TRP A 132 7.92 10.46 -17.31
C TRP A 132 8.39 9.29 -16.46
N VAL A 133 8.69 8.20 -17.12
CA VAL A 133 9.28 7.00 -16.50
C VAL A 133 10.42 6.48 -17.36
N GLN A 134 11.40 5.89 -16.71
CA GLN A 134 12.43 5.08 -17.36
C GLN A 134 12.64 3.82 -16.53
N TYR A 135 12.83 2.69 -17.20
CA TYR A 135 13.13 1.43 -16.54
C TYR A 135 14.47 0.84 -17.01
N ARG A 136 15.04 0.00 -16.18
CA ARG A 136 16.13 -0.89 -16.52
C ARG A 136 15.85 -2.28 -15.95
N SER A 137 16.31 -3.31 -16.62
CA SER A 137 16.18 -4.70 -16.18
C SER A 137 17.44 -5.47 -16.52
N THR A 138 17.80 -6.47 -15.72
CA THR A 138 18.94 -7.36 -15.98
C THR A 138 18.67 -8.33 -17.12
N THR A 139 17.43 -8.45 -17.62
CA THR A 139 17.04 -9.31 -18.71
C THR A 139 15.86 -8.69 -19.48
N ARG A 140 15.63 -9.15 -20.70
CA ARG A 140 14.43 -8.76 -21.47
C ARG A 140 13.19 -9.40 -20.88
N LEU A 141 12.11 -8.62 -20.80
CA LEU A 141 10.82 -9.05 -20.26
C LEU A 141 9.79 -9.12 -21.40
N PRO A 142 9.40 -10.31 -21.84
CA PRO A 142 8.49 -10.47 -22.98
C PRO A 142 7.14 -9.83 -22.73
N GLY A 143 6.72 -8.96 -23.64
CA GLY A 143 5.42 -8.28 -23.56
C GLY A 143 5.30 -7.30 -22.40
N LEU A 144 6.44 -6.71 -21.98
CA LEU A 144 6.47 -5.70 -20.91
C LEU A 144 5.55 -4.52 -21.22
N ARG A 145 4.71 -4.20 -20.25
CA ARG A 145 3.82 -3.04 -20.24
C ARG A 145 4.00 -2.28 -18.94
N LEU A 146 3.84 -0.98 -19.04
CA LEU A 146 3.75 -0.07 -17.89
C LEU A 146 2.27 0.16 -17.58
N HIS A 147 1.88 -0.03 -16.34
CA HIS A 147 0.54 0.29 -15.85
C HIS A 147 0.63 1.47 -14.88
N PHE A 148 -0.22 2.46 -15.10
CA PHE A 148 -0.19 3.72 -14.37
C PHE A 148 -1.50 3.94 -13.63
N VAL A 149 -1.39 4.49 -12.42
CA VAL A 149 -2.53 4.91 -11.61
C VAL A 149 -2.33 6.37 -11.20
N ASN A 150 -3.35 7.19 -11.41
CA ASN A 150 -3.45 8.53 -10.86
C ASN A 150 -4.65 8.58 -9.92
N VAL A 151 -4.41 8.50 -8.63
CA VAL A 151 -5.47 8.54 -7.60
C VAL A 151 -6.04 9.93 -7.39
N ARG A 152 -5.36 10.96 -7.86
CA ARG A 152 -5.78 12.37 -7.77
C ARG A 152 -6.60 12.81 -8.98
N GLY A 153 -6.66 12.00 -10.01
CA GLY A 153 -7.53 12.15 -11.18
C GLY A 153 -7.63 13.57 -11.71
N THR A 154 -8.87 14.04 -11.86
CA THR A 154 -9.21 15.37 -12.38
C THR A 154 -9.37 16.44 -11.30
N ALA A 155 -9.06 16.16 -10.05
CA ALA A 155 -9.21 17.14 -8.97
C ALA A 155 -8.38 18.39 -9.20
N THR A 156 -8.97 19.55 -8.91
CA THR A 156 -8.28 20.83 -8.90
C THR A 156 -7.22 20.91 -7.80
N ALA A 157 -6.31 21.86 -7.89
CA ALA A 157 -5.29 22.04 -6.85
C ALA A 157 -5.92 22.35 -5.47
N SER A 158 -6.97 23.18 -5.45
CA SER A 158 -7.70 23.51 -4.22
C SER A 158 -8.40 22.31 -3.59
N GLU A 159 -9.10 21.50 -4.38
CA GLU A 159 -9.76 20.27 -3.91
C GLU A 159 -8.74 19.26 -3.36
N ARG A 160 -7.58 19.13 -4.02
CA ARG A 160 -6.47 18.31 -3.52
C ARG A 160 -5.94 18.81 -2.18
N ALA A 161 -5.71 20.12 -2.04
CA ALA A 161 -5.20 20.72 -0.82
C ALA A 161 -6.18 20.53 0.36
N ILE A 162 -7.47 20.81 0.18
CA ILE A 162 -8.51 20.61 1.20
C ILE A 162 -8.61 19.13 1.60
N SER A 163 -8.61 18.23 0.63
CA SER A 163 -8.67 16.79 0.91
C SER A 163 -7.43 16.28 1.64
N ALA A 164 -6.24 16.80 1.30
CA ALA A 164 -4.99 16.46 1.96
C ALA A 164 -4.95 16.94 3.42
N LEU A 165 -5.38 18.17 3.68
CA LEU A 165 -5.48 18.72 5.04
C LEU A 165 -6.38 17.88 5.93
N ARG A 166 -7.56 17.47 5.44
CA ARG A 166 -8.50 16.64 6.20
C ARG A 166 -7.95 15.26 6.50
N ARG A 167 -7.38 14.59 5.48
CA ARG A 167 -6.78 13.27 5.68
C ARG A 167 -5.61 13.34 6.66
N GLY A 168 -4.78 14.38 6.56
CA GLY A 168 -3.66 14.60 7.47
C GLY A 168 -4.11 14.84 8.91
N ALA A 169 -5.17 15.64 9.12
CA ALA A 169 -5.74 15.89 10.43
C ALA A 169 -6.30 14.60 11.06
N ASN A 170 -7.13 13.86 10.33
CA ASN A 170 -7.71 12.59 10.80
C ASN A 170 -6.63 11.56 11.14
N ALA A 171 -5.64 11.38 10.25
CA ALA A 171 -4.53 10.47 10.49
C ALA A 171 -3.67 10.91 11.69
N GLY A 172 -3.48 12.22 11.88
CA GLY A 172 -2.78 12.79 13.03
C GLY A 172 -3.48 12.49 14.35
N VAL A 173 -4.78 12.73 14.43
CA VAL A 173 -5.60 12.43 15.61
C VAL A 173 -5.54 10.95 15.96
N LEU A 174 -5.71 10.06 14.98
CA LEU A 174 -5.65 8.61 15.19
C LEU A 174 -4.26 8.15 15.64
N ALA A 175 -3.18 8.72 15.09
CA ALA A 175 -1.82 8.39 15.49
C ALA A 175 -1.52 8.83 16.92
N VAL A 176 -1.97 10.03 17.33
CA VAL A 176 -1.82 10.54 18.70
C VAL A 176 -2.64 9.69 19.68
N ALA A 177 -3.91 9.43 19.38
CA ALA A 177 -4.76 8.58 20.22
C ALA A 177 -4.16 7.18 20.42
N GLY A 178 -3.62 6.59 19.34
CA GLY A 178 -2.95 5.30 19.43
C GLY A 178 -1.61 5.33 20.20
N SER A 179 -0.92 6.47 20.26
CA SER A 179 0.34 6.62 21.01
C SER A 179 0.13 6.85 22.50
N LEU A 180 -1.04 7.39 22.88
CA LEU A 180 -1.41 7.68 24.28
C LEU A 180 -2.09 6.50 24.96
N ALA A 181 -2.43 5.43 24.23
CA ALA A 181 -2.99 4.22 24.82
C ALA A 181 -1.95 3.56 25.75
N PRO A 182 -2.24 3.33 27.05
CA PRO A 182 -1.29 2.67 27.94
C PRO A 182 -1.01 1.25 27.46
N GLU A 183 0.26 0.88 27.41
CA GLU A 183 0.68 -0.51 27.25
C GLU A 183 0.34 -1.27 28.55
N ALA A 184 -0.85 -1.82 28.60
CA ALA A 184 -1.23 -2.73 29.70
C ALA A 184 -0.55 -4.07 29.46
N ALA A 185 0.54 -4.32 30.16
CA ALA A 185 1.16 -5.62 30.19
C ALA A 185 0.17 -6.65 30.79
N GLY A 186 -0.28 -7.60 29.97
CA GLY A 186 -1.10 -8.75 30.42
C GLY A 186 -2.62 -8.65 30.20
N ALA A 187 -3.19 -7.50 29.82
CA ALA A 187 -4.57 -7.43 29.37
C ALA A 187 -4.65 -7.65 27.85
N GLN A 188 -5.71 -8.28 27.35
CA GLN A 188 -5.98 -8.35 25.92
C GLN A 188 -6.01 -6.92 25.37
N ALA A 189 -5.10 -6.62 24.45
CA ALA A 189 -4.99 -5.29 23.89
C ALA A 189 -6.30 -4.92 23.17
N GLY A 190 -6.84 -3.74 23.47
CA GLY A 190 -8.01 -3.23 22.78
C GLY A 190 -7.74 -2.99 21.29
N LYS A 191 -8.81 -2.93 20.49
CA LYS A 191 -8.74 -2.61 19.06
C LYS A 191 -7.98 -1.31 18.84
N PRO A 192 -6.88 -1.30 18.08
CA PRO A 192 -6.16 -0.07 17.81
C PRO A 192 -6.99 0.87 16.94
N ALA A 193 -6.85 2.18 17.17
CA ALA A 193 -7.44 3.19 16.28
C ALA A 193 -6.85 3.04 14.86
N MET A 194 -7.73 3.04 13.86
CA MET A 194 -7.32 2.87 12.46
C MET A 194 -8.16 3.74 11.51
N VAL A 195 -7.58 4.10 10.40
CA VAL A 195 -8.27 4.77 9.29
C VAL A 195 -9.14 3.72 8.60
N SER A 196 -10.45 3.97 8.59
CA SER A 196 -11.41 3.05 7.98
C SER A 196 -11.26 3.01 6.46
N ARG A 197 -11.78 1.96 5.84
CA ARG A 197 -11.85 1.84 4.37
C ARG A 197 -12.51 3.07 3.72
N LYS A 198 -13.56 3.61 4.33
CA LYS A 198 -14.27 4.82 3.87
C LYS A 198 -13.33 6.02 3.85
N ASP A 199 -12.46 6.15 4.84
CA ASP A 199 -11.65 7.36 5.06
C ASP A 199 -10.42 7.42 4.15
N TRP A 200 -9.80 6.27 3.79
CA TRP A 200 -8.70 6.26 2.82
C TRP A 200 -9.18 6.18 1.37
N GLY A 201 -10.46 6.01 1.08
CA GLY A 201 -11.01 6.10 -0.26
C GLY A 201 -11.40 4.80 -0.93
N ALA A 202 -11.63 3.73 -0.19
CA ALA A 202 -12.05 2.45 -0.73
C ALA A 202 -13.37 2.50 -1.51
N SER A 203 -14.17 3.55 -1.40
CA SER A 203 -15.31 3.78 -2.30
C SER A 203 -14.91 3.82 -3.79
N LYS A 204 -13.65 4.11 -4.10
CA LYS A 204 -13.07 4.10 -5.45
C LYS A 204 -12.38 2.76 -5.79
N CYS A 205 -12.31 1.85 -4.84
CA CYS A 205 -11.71 0.52 -4.97
C CYS A 205 -12.58 -0.50 -4.23
N GLN A 206 -13.83 -0.67 -4.68
CA GLN A 206 -14.76 -1.63 -4.10
C GLN A 206 -14.31 -3.06 -4.39
N PRO A 207 -14.48 -4.01 -3.47
CA PRO A 207 -14.23 -5.43 -3.75
C PRO A 207 -14.96 -5.89 -5.00
N ARG A 208 -14.39 -6.86 -5.71
CA ARG A 208 -15.05 -7.49 -6.88
C ARG A 208 -16.02 -8.57 -6.45
N ASP A 209 -15.75 -9.22 -5.34
CA ASP A 209 -16.56 -10.30 -4.79
C ASP A 209 -16.75 -10.14 -3.28
N THR A 210 -17.63 -10.95 -2.72
CA THR A 210 -17.89 -11.03 -1.28
C THR A 210 -16.66 -11.54 -0.55
N PRO A 211 -16.25 -10.92 0.57
CA PRO A 211 -15.11 -11.38 1.35
C PRO A 211 -15.27 -12.82 1.84
N SER A 212 -14.20 -13.59 1.74
CA SER A 212 -14.10 -14.94 2.29
C SER A 212 -13.46 -14.90 3.68
N TYR A 213 -13.81 -15.88 4.52
CA TYR A 213 -13.34 -15.96 5.91
C TYR A 213 -12.61 -17.27 6.17
N GLY A 214 -11.60 -17.22 7.02
CA GLY A 214 -10.76 -18.36 7.38
C GLY A 214 -10.59 -18.50 8.88
N GLN A 215 -9.36 -18.76 9.35
CA GLN A 215 -9.01 -18.85 10.75
C GLN A 215 -7.66 -18.17 11.00
N VAL A 216 -7.65 -17.09 11.79
CA VAL A 216 -6.40 -16.39 12.10
C VAL A 216 -5.61 -17.15 13.16
N LYS A 217 -4.47 -17.74 12.77
CA LYS A 217 -3.51 -18.43 13.63
C LYS A 217 -2.17 -17.70 13.73
N ALA A 218 -1.84 -16.87 12.74
CA ALA A 218 -0.57 -16.15 12.65
C ALA A 218 -0.76 -14.81 11.96
N ALA A 219 0.25 -13.93 12.08
CA ALA A 219 0.35 -12.70 11.32
C ALA A 219 1.58 -12.74 10.41
N PHE A 220 1.40 -12.41 9.12
CA PHE A 220 2.50 -12.16 8.20
C PHE A 220 2.72 -10.67 8.08
N VAL A 221 3.96 -10.23 8.27
CA VAL A 221 4.34 -8.83 8.18
C VAL A 221 5.18 -8.61 6.93
N HIS A 222 4.68 -7.77 6.04
CA HIS A 222 5.28 -7.45 4.76
C HIS A 222 5.67 -5.98 4.66
N HIS A 223 6.35 -5.61 3.57
CA HIS A 223 6.46 -4.24 3.09
C HIS A 223 5.85 -4.14 1.68
N THR A 224 5.39 -2.95 1.30
CA THR A 224 4.69 -2.76 0.02
C THR A 224 5.61 -2.42 -1.14
N VAL A 225 6.92 -2.32 -0.90
CA VAL A 225 7.98 -1.95 -1.88
C VAL A 225 7.72 -0.62 -2.61
N ASN A 226 6.98 0.25 -1.99
CA ASN A 226 6.77 1.63 -2.45
C ASN A 226 7.94 2.54 -2.08
N ALA A 227 7.88 3.79 -2.54
CA ALA A 227 8.77 4.83 -2.07
C ALA A 227 8.60 5.09 -0.56
N ASN A 228 9.70 5.42 0.13
CA ASN A 228 9.68 5.75 1.56
C ASN A 228 9.48 7.25 1.83
N ASP A 229 9.44 8.08 0.80
CA ASP A 229 9.47 9.54 0.86
C ASP A 229 8.08 10.20 0.69
N TYR A 230 7.01 9.45 0.94
CA TYR A 230 5.66 10.02 0.98
C TYR A 230 5.40 10.78 2.30
N SER A 231 4.57 11.81 2.21
CA SER A 231 4.08 12.58 3.37
C SER A 231 2.90 11.87 4.07
N ARG A 232 2.57 12.29 5.29
CA ARG A 232 1.40 11.80 6.02
C ARG A 232 0.09 12.02 5.24
N ALA A 233 -0.03 13.16 4.55
CA ALA A 233 -1.21 13.49 3.75
C ALA A 233 -1.34 12.61 2.49
N GLU A 234 -0.23 12.07 1.98
CA GLU A 234 -0.21 11.18 0.83
C GLU A 234 -0.44 9.71 1.18
N ALA A 235 -0.21 9.31 2.43
CA ALA A 235 -0.32 7.91 2.82
C ALA A 235 -1.67 7.25 2.47
N PRO A 236 -2.85 7.88 2.65
CA PRO A 236 -4.12 7.33 2.19
C PRO A 236 -4.21 7.17 0.66
N ASP A 237 -3.57 8.07 -0.10
CA ASP A 237 -3.50 7.97 -1.56
C ASP A 237 -2.63 6.79 -2.00
N VAL A 238 -1.55 6.51 -1.25
CA VAL A 238 -0.70 5.32 -1.45
C VAL A 238 -1.50 4.04 -1.23
N VAL A 239 -2.30 3.97 -0.15
CA VAL A 239 -3.17 2.81 0.14
C VAL A 239 -4.18 2.60 -0.99
N LEU A 240 -4.86 3.67 -1.44
CA LEU A 240 -5.80 3.60 -2.55
C LEU A 240 -5.13 3.14 -3.85
N ALA A 241 -3.92 3.63 -4.13
CA ALA A 241 -3.18 3.25 -5.34
C ALA A 241 -2.78 1.76 -5.33
N ILE A 242 -2.38 1.23 -4.17
CA ILE A 242 -2.09 -0.21 -3.99
C ILE A 242 -3.36 -1.03 -4.23
N CYS A 243 -4.49 -0.63 -3.65
CA CYS A 243 -5.77 -1.30 -3.85
C CYS A 243 -6.14 -1.35 -5.33
N LEU A 244 -6.07 -0.23 -6.04
CA LEU A 244 -6.38 -0.15 -7.46
C LEU A 244 -5.44 -1.02 -8.31
N PHE A 245 -4.16 -1.07 -7.94
CA PHE A 245 -3.19 -1.93 -8.63
C PHE A 245 -3.49 -3.41 -8.40
N HIS A 246 -3.72 -3.83 -7.15
CA HIS A 246 -4.07 -5.22 -6.84
C HIS A 246 -5.34 -5.64 -7.55
N ARG A 247 -6.39 -4.81 -7.49
CA ARG A 247 -7.68 -5.12 -8.09
C ARG A 247 -7.64 -5.11 -9.62
N ASN A 248 -7.02 -4.12 -10.24
CA ASN A 248 -7.18 -3.87 -11.68
C ASN A 248 -5.98 -4.36 -12.50
N THR A 249 -4.81 -4.52 -11.88
CA THR A 249 -3.60 -5.03 -12.54
C THR A 249 -3.38 -6.50 -12.24
N ASN A 250 -3.42 -6.89 -10.96
CA ASN A 250 -3.29 -8.30 -10.58
C ASN A 250 -4.60 -9.08 -10.80
N GLY A 251 -5.73 -8.38 -10.87
CA GLY A 251 -7.06 -8.99 -11.05
C GLY A 251 -7.68 -9.52 -9.76
N TRP A 252 -7.09 -9.22 -8.60
CA TRP A 252 -7.59 -9.65 -7.30
C TRP A 252 -8.93 -8.99 -6.95
N ASP A 253 -9.63 -9.55 -5.99
CA ASP A 253 -10.92 -9.01 -5.59
C ASP A 253 -10.80 -7.69 -4.86
N ASP A 254 -9.74 -7.51 -4.08
CA ASP A 254 -9.49 -6.31 -3.28
C ASP A 254 -7.99 -6.13 -3.03
N ILE A 255 -7.63 -5.17 -2.18
CA ILE A 255 -6.27 -5.03 -1.65
C ILE A 255 -5.84 -6.33 -0.94
N GLY A 256 -4.63 -6.78 -1.16
CA GLY A 256 -4.16 -8.10 -0.68
C GLY A 256 -4.00 -8.20 0.84
N TYR A 257 -3.80 -7.08 1.53
CA TYR A 257 -3.46 -7.06 2.95
C TYR A 257 -4.68 -6.74 3.82
N ASN A 258 -4.77 -7.38 5.01
CA ASN A 258 -5.82 -7.08 5.98
C ASN A 258 -5.61 -5.72 6.66
N PHE A 259 -4.36 -5.35 6.89
CA PHE A 259 -3.97 -4.07 7.46
C PHE A 259 -2.77 -3.48 6.73
N LEU A 260 -2.71 -2.14 6.68
CA LEU A 260 -1.52 -1.42 6.24
C LEU A 260 -1.08 -0.44 7.33
N VAL A 261 0.22 -0.17 7.38
CA VAL A 261 0.82 0.75 8.36
C VAL A 261 1.74 1.69 7.64
N ASP A 262 1.59 3.00 7.87
CA ASP A 262 2.49 3.99 7.30
C ASP A 262 3.73 4.25 8.19
N ARG A 263 4.73 4.94 7.64
CA ARG A 263 5.94 5.32 8.38
C ARG A 263 5.68 6.18 9.62
N PHE A 264 4.49 6.74 9.76
CA PHE A 264 4.08 7.60 10.89
C PHE A 264 3.34 6.81 11.97
N GLY A 265 3.13 5.51 11.77
CA GLY A 265 2.41 4.62 12.69
C GLY A 265 0.89 4.67 12.56
N THR A 266 0.36 5.27 11.48
CA THR A 266 -1.06 5.21 11.19
C THR A 266 -1.42 3.84 10.65
N ILE A 267 -2.45 3.23 11.22
CA ILE A 267 -3.01 1.94 10.80
C ILE A 267 -4.17 2.19 9.83
N TYR A 268 -4.24 1.44 8.78
CA TYR A 268 -5.32 1.46 7.78
C TYR A 268 -5.98 0.10 7.73
N GLU A 269 -7.31 0.08 7.79
CA GLU A 269 -8.10 -1.11 7.45
C GLU A 269 -7.89 -1.42 5.96
N GLY A 270 -7.43 -2.60 5.64
CA GLY A 270 -7.11 -3.02 4.28
C GLY A 270 -8.28 -3.70 3.56
N ARG A 271 -8.22 -5.03 3.42
CA ARG A 271 -9.21 -5.84 2.72
C ARG A 271 -10.58 -5.74 3.37
N ALA A 272 -11.65 -5.68 2.57
CA ALA A 272 -13.02 -5.62 3.03
C ALA A 272 -13.43 -6.88 3.81
N GLY A 273 -14.48 -6.77 4.61
CA GLY A 273 -15.01 -7.87 5.42
C GLY A 273 -14.98 -7.62 6.92
N GLY A 274 -14.35 -6.52 7.34
CA GLY A 274 -14.27 -6.11 8.74
C GLY A 274 -12.92 -6.42 9.40
N ALA A 275 -12.38 -5.43 10.07
CA ALA A 275 -11.07 -5.54 10.73
C ALA A 275 -11.06 -6.58 11.86
N ASP A 276 -12.21 -6.81 12.50
CA ASP A 276 -12.37 -7.79 13.60
C ASP A 276 -12.50 -9.24 13.09
N SER A 277 -12.92 -9.44 11.84
CA SER A 277 -13.24 -10.76 11.26
C SER A 277 -12.01 -11.44 10.66
N GLU A 278 -12.07 -12.77 10.49
CA GLU A 278 -11.02 -13.61 9.92
C GLU A 278 -10.96 -13.52 8.39
N VAL A 279 -10.96 -12.32 7.85
CA VAL A 279 -10.96 -12.09 6.40
C VAL A 279 -9.72 -12.72 5.76
N ILE A 280 -9.92 -13.56 4.75
CA ILE A 280 -8.85 -14.14 3.95
C ILE A 280 -8.24 -13.05 3.05
N GLY A 281 -6.96 -12.80 3.21
CA GLY A 281 -6.20 -11.86 2.40
C GLY A 281 -5.55 -12.51 1.16
N ALA A 282 -4.57 -11.81 0.58
CA ALA A 282 -3.73 -12.32 -0.50
C ALA A 282 -2.25 -11.92 -0.25
N GLN A 283 -1.77 -12.18 0.97
CA GLN A 283 -0.44 -11.78 1.45
C GLN A 283 0.57 -12.94 1.56
N ALA A 284 0.10 -14.18 1.57
CA ALA A 284 0.97 -15.35 1.76
C ALA A 284 0.34 -16.56 1.08
N VAL A 285 0.71 -16.79 -0.18
CA VAL A 285 0.16 -17.88 -1.00
C VAL A 285 0.25 -19.22 -0.27
N GLY A 286 -0.88 -19.88 -0.11
CA GLY A 286 -0.99 -21.16 0.59
C GLY A 286 -1.29 -21.06 2.08
N TYR A 287 -1.26 -19.86 2.67
CA TYR A 287 -1.49 -19.63 4.11
C TYR A 287 -2.45 -18.48 4.40
N ASN A 288 -3.05 -17.86 3.39
CA ASN A 288 -3.95 -16.72 3.58
C ASN A 288 -5.13 -17.05 4.48
N ALA A 289 -5.72 -18.24 4.29
CA ALA A 289 -6.87 -18.70 5.07
C ALA A 289 -6.56 -18.97 6.56
N GLN A 290 -5.30 -18.98 6.95
CA GLN A 290 -4.86 -19.25 8.32
C GLN A 290 -4.09 -18.09 8.95
N SER A 291 -4.14 -16.90 8.32
CA SER A 291 -3.32 -15.78 8.76
C SER A 291 -3.97 -14.44 8.52
N THR A 292 -3.40 -13.42 9.14
CA THR A 292 -3.69 -12.02 8.82
C THR A 292 -2.45 -11.34 8.25
N GLY A 293 -2.63 -10.54 7.19
CA GLY A 293 -1.55 -9.81 6.52
C GLY A 293 -1.46 -8.36 6.97
N ILE A 294 -0.26 -7.94 7.36
CA ILE A 294 0.05 -6.57 7.78
C ILE A 294 1.17 -6.04 6.88
N ALA A 295 0.92 -4.99 6.10
CA ALA A 295 1.91 -4.43 5.20
C ALA A 295 2.38 -3.04 5.64
N ASN A 296 3.69 -2.85 5.82
CA ASN A 296 4.28 -1.53 6.00
C ASN A 296 4.43 -0.83 4.65
N LEU A 297 3.90 0.39 4.55
CA LEU A 297 4.08 1.21 3.36
C LEU A 297 5.55 1.63 3.21
N GLY A 298 6.16 1.25 2.12
CA GLY A 298 7.55 1.57 1.80
C GLY A 298 8.38 0.36 1.41
N THR A 299 9.68 0.58 1.25
CA THR A 299 10.70 -0.45 0.94
C THR A 299 11.64 -0.59 2.13
N HIS A 300 11.63 -1.75 2.76
CA HIS A 300 12.37 -2.00 4.00
C HIS A 300 13.43 -3.12 3.87
N THR A 301 13.87 -3.43 2.66
CA THR A 301 14.95 -4.40 2.40
C THR A 301 16.27 -3.96 3.02
N THR A 302 16.61 -2.67 2.90
CA THR A 302 17.86 -2.09 3.43
C THR A 302 17.63 -0.90 4.35
N VAL A 303 16.41 -0.37 4.39
CA VAL A 303 16.02 0.77 5.22
C VAL A 303 15.17 0.27 6.37
N ARG A 304 15.56 0.59 7.60
CA ARG A 304 14.78 0.20 8.78
C ARG A 304 13.41 0.87 8.80
N GLN A 305 12.43 0.15 9.29
CA GLN A 305 11.13 0.71 9.62
C GLN A 305 11.24 1.72 10.75
N THR A 306 10.35 2.69 10.79
CA THR A 306 10.32 3.67 11.90
C THR A 306 9.83 3.01 13.19
N PRO A 307 10.27 3.49 14.36
CA PRO A 307 9.73 3.00 15.64
C PRO A 307 8.21 3.15 15.74
N ALA A 308 7.63 4.18 15.13
CA ALA A 308 6.18 4.38 15.08
C ALA A 308 5.46 3.26 14.29
N ALA A 309 6.00 2.88 13.13
CA ALA A 309 5.46 1.79 12.34
C ALA A 309 5.58 0.45 13.07
N ILE A 310 6.72 0.16 13.69
CA ILE A 310 6.95 -1.07 14.47
C ILE A 310 5.93 -1.18 15.61
N ARG A 311 5.73 -0.09 16.38
CA ARG A 311 4.72 -0.08 17.45
C ARG A 311 3.30 -0.28 16.92
N ALA A 312 2.96 0.28 15.76
CA ALA A 312 1.65 0.10 15.16
C ALA A 312 1.41 -1.36 14.74
N VAL A 313 2.41 -2.01 14.12
CA VAL A 313 2.36 -3.45 13.80
C VAL A 313 2.18 -4.27 15.08
N ALA A 314 2.97 -4.00 16.13
CA ALA A 314 2.84 -4.70 17.39
C ALA A 314 1.44 -4.58 18.00
N ARG A 315 0.83 -3.38 17.96
CA ARG A 315 -0.56 -3.18 18.43
C ARG A 315 -1.58 -3.99 17.63
N ILE A 316 -1.43 -4.08 16.31
CA ILE A 316 -2.30 -4.94 15.49
C ILE A 316 -2.17 -6.40 15.91
N ILE A 317 -0.94 -6.91 16.04
CA ILE A 317 -0.67 -8.31 16.42
C ILE A 317 -1.23 -8.60 17.80
N SER A 318 -0.94 -7.75 18.80
CA SER A 318 -1.38 -7.92 20.19
C SER A 318 -2.89 -7.86 20.37
N TRP A 319 -3.61 -7.23 19.47
CA TRP A 319 -5.06 -7.21 19.44
C TRP A 319 -5.63 -8.35 18.59
N LYS A 320 -5.15 -8.51 17.35
CA LYS A 320 -5.78 -9.37 16.34
C LYS A 320 -5.61 -10.85 16.65
N LEU A 321 -4.42 -11.29 17.08
CA LEU A 321 -4.18 -12.71 17.37
C LEU A 321 -5.01 -13.20 18.58
N PRO A 322 -4.97 -12.54 19.75
CA PRO A 322 -5.80 -12.96 20.89
C PRO A 322 -7.30 -12.87 20.63
N LEU A 323 -7.77 -11.92 19.78
CA LEU A 323 -9.17 -11.83 19.38
C LEU A 323 -9.68 -13.16 18.77
N HIS A 324 -8.79 -13.91 18.10
CA HIS A 324 -9.09 -15.20 17.46
C HIS A 324 -8.48 -16.39 18.21
N GLY A 325 -8.08 -16.22 19.48
CA GLY A 325 -7.51 -17.28 20.30
C GLY A 325 -6.12 -17.74 19.85
N ALA A 326 -5.44 -16.98 18.98
CA ALA A 326 -4.10 -17.29 18.52
C ALA A 326 -3.03 -16.68 19.45
N PRO A 327 -1.91 -17.38 19.72
CA PRO A 327 -0.84 -16.86 20.56
C PRO A 327 -0.05 -15.77 19.84
N THR A 328 0.46 -14.79 20.59
CA THR A 328 1.33 -13.73 20.06
C THR A 328 2.81 -14.12 20.01
N SER A 329 3.15 -15.28 20.56
CA SER A 329 4.51 -15.84 20.59
C SER A 329 4.47 -17.36 20.64
N GLY A 330 5.60 -17.98 20.30
CA GLY A 330 5.72 -19.43 20.27
C GLY A 330 5.41 -20.06 18.91
N PRO A 331 5.51 -21.38 18.79
CA PRO A 331 5.28 -22.10 17.55
C PRO A 331 3.79 -22.15 17.19
N VAL A 332 3.50 -22.13 15.89
CA VAL A 332 2.17 -22.35 15.33
C VAL A 332 2.28 -23.27 14.12
N THR A 333 1.34 -24.21 13.99
CA THR A 333 1.27 -25.09 12.82
C THR A 333 0.30 -24.51 11.79
N LEU A 334 0.81 -24.25 10.60
CA LEU A 334 0.04 -23.88 9.43
C LEU A 334 0.10 -24.99 8.40
N VAL A 335 -1.02 -25.22 7.70
CA VAL A 335 -1.10 -26.24 6.64
C VAL A 335 -1.18 -25.54 5.30
N SER A 336 -0.23 -25.81 4.42
CA SER A 336 -0.19 -25.22 3.09
C SER A 336 -1.40 -25.64 2.25
N THR A 337 -2.01 -24.69 1.56
CA THR A 337 -2.99 -24.97 0.49
C THR A 337 -2.33 -25.10 -0.88
N GLY A 338 -0.99 -25.02 -0.93
CA GLY A 338 -0.21 -25.03 -2.17
C GLY A 338 -0.18 -23.66 -2.85
N GLY A 339 0.11 -23.64 -4.13
CA GLY A 339 0.21 -22.46 -4.97
C GLY A 339 1.56 -22.38 -5.70
N ALA A 340 1.58 -21.72 -6.86
CA ALA A 340 2.74 -21.72 -7.77
C ALA A 340 4.02 -21.10 -7.16
N SER A 341 3.87 -20.21 -6.19
CA SER A 341 4.98 -19.55 -5.48
C SER A 341 5.23 -20.10 -4.09
N ASN A 342 4.43 -21.08 -3.63
CA ASN A 342 4.62 -21.69 -2.33
C ASN A 342 5.68 -22.79 -2.40
N ARG A 343 6.62 -22.77 -1.46
CA ARG A 343 7.65 -23.81 -1.33
C ARG A 343 7.07 -25.17 -0.96
N TYR A 344 5.96 -25.19 -0.25
CA TYR A 344 5.35 -26.40 0.27
C TYR A 344 4.08 -26.76 -0.52
N PRO A 345 3.93 -28.02 -0.94
CA PRO A 345 2.71 -28.48 -1.60
C PRO A 345 1.50 -28.44 -0.64
N ALA A 346 0.31 -28.56 -1.21
CA ALA A 346 -0.92 -28.63 -0.44
C ALA A 346 -0.90 -29.80 0.55
N GLY A 347 -1.40 -29.58 1.76
CA GLY A 347 -1.44 -30.56 2.85
C GLY A 347 -0.15 -30.67 3.68
N ARG A 348 0.92 -29.98 3.32
CA ARG A 348 2.16 -29.93 4.11
C ARG A 348 2.01 -28.94 5.29
N SER A 349 2.34 -29.40 6.49
CA SER A 349 2.43 -28.57 7.72
C SER A 349 3.89 -28.32 8.09
#